data_38126cf979366bcaf2dce317ee3d9c5b
#
_entry.id   38126cf979366bcaf2dce317ee3d9c5b
#
_cell.length_a   1.000
_cell.length_b   1.000
_cell.length_c   1.000
_cell.angle_alpha   90.00
_cell.angle_beta   90.00
_cell.angle_gamma   90.00
#
_symmetry.space_group_name_H-M   'P 1'
#
loop_
_entity.id
_entity.type
_entity.pdbx_description
1 polymer ?
#
loop_
_entity_poly.entity_id
_entity_poly.type
_entity_poly.pdbx_seq_one_letter_code
_entity_poly.pdbx_strand_id
1 'polypeptide(L)'
;MIFPVMTKRNLAPLALTLSMLCASSPTLAQKKPQQLEKPMAGPRATPLRITPLYISPDPSSQKVDRVQIGREMVVAEKSGPWLRVYANTDIEELNTKDTPIFNTSDTPPPISGWMEAKGVVIEDTPNGEQVLMGAAANEEALASDPRGPANAATSARLLYRRLVEMFPNSPLAPEAAWRAADDLWQIQKADASTRSSAKERDPYMRDQMDEDELKKILKLYPRTRQAALAAFELIDNKLCGDWQGQPKCPEKEAEYYGKYADEFPDGPRTAQALYLAVYRLAVLNDMYKADGSEKKADEAHNRARDLAKHLADKFPQSDYAWRAGTLVFKLDQGVPVYGIDFE
;
A
#
# COMPACT_ATOMS: atom_id res chain seq x y z
N MET A 1 -6.97 -5.86 73.40
CA MET A 1 -7.59 -5.33 74.61
C MET A 1 -8.66 -4.35 74.16
N ILE A 2 -9.91 -4.74 74.36
CA ILE A 2 -11.05 -4.00 74.90
C ILE A 2 -11.70 -2.96 73.97
N PHE A 3 -12.85 -3.36 73.43
CA PHE A 3 -14.03 -2.52 73.10
C PHE A 3 -14.64 -1.86 74.34
N PRO A 4 -15.43 -0.78 74.25
CA PRO A 4 -16.92 -0.88 74.19
C PRO A 4 -17.55 0.13 73.21
N VAL A 5 -18.63 -0.17 72.49
CA VAL A 5 -20.06 -0.36 72.71
C VAL A 5 -20.85 0.91 73.15
N MET A 6 -21.78 1.27 72.22
CA MET A 6 -23.10 1.93 72.34
C MET A 6 -23.24 3.39 72.83
N THR A 7 -23.99 4.22 72.05
CA THR A 7 -25.43 4.44 72.35
C THR A 7 -26.14 5.22 71.24
N LYS A 8 -27.36 4.79 70.93
CA LYS A 8 -28.38 5.44 70.08
C LYS A 8 -28.91 6.74 70.74
N ARG A 9 -29.09 7.80 69.99
CA ARG A 9 -30.10 8.82 70.31
C ARG A 9 -30.82 9.31 69.04
N ASN A 10 -32.15 9.05 69.03
CA ASN A 10 -33.09 9.60 68.07
C ASN A 10 -33.24 11.13 68.30
N LEU A 11 -33.34 11.90 67.23
CA LEU A 11 -34.04 13.21 67.22
C LEU A 11 -34.57 13.46 65.80
N ALA A 12 -35.79 13.96 65.77
CA ALA A 12 -36.72 14.09 64.66
C ALA A 12 -36.37 15.16 63.60
N PRO A 13 -37.16 15.25 62.53
CA PRO A 13 -36.74 15.85 61.27
C PRO A 13 -36.99 17.36 61.22
N LEU A 14 -36.04 18.12 60.75
CA LEU A 14 -36.19 19.50 60.31
C LEU A 14 -36.32 19.52 58.80
N ALA A 15 -37.51 19.85 58.30
CA ALA A 15 -37.75 20.04 56.88
C ALA A 15 -37.11 21.34 56.42
N LEU A 16 -36.06 21.18 55.57
CA LEU A 16 -35.48 22.30 54.86
C LEU A 16 -35.91 22.21 53.38
N THR A 17 -36.76 23.10 52.97
CA THR A 17 -37.20 23.32 51.59
C THR A 17 -35.99 23.87 50.81
N LEU A 18 -35.35 23.00 49.97
CA LEU A 18 -34.30 23.38 49.06
C LEU A 18 -34.92 23.76 47.73
N SER A 19 -34.94 25.06 47.43
CA SER A 19 -35.36 25.60 46.14
C SER A 19 -34.41 25.10 45.04
N MET A 20 -34.86 24.23 44.12
CA MET A 20 -34.14 23.84 42.91
C MET A 20 -34.08 25.02 41.95
N LEU A 21 -32.94 25.69 41.90
CA LEU A 21 -32.57 26.48 40.73
C LEU A 21 -32.25 25.51 39.59
N CYS A 22 -33.12 25.40 38.60
CA CYS A 22 -32.85 24.77 37.32
C CYS A 22 -31.79 25.62 36.56
N ALA A 23 -30.54 25.26 36.70
CA ALA A 23 -29.51 25.73 35.78
C ALA A 23 -29.73 25.03 34.43
N SER A 24 -30.30 25.75 33.46
CA SER A 24 -30.39 25.33 32.07
C SER A 24 -28.97 25.26 31.51
N SER A 25 -28.40 24.04 31.49
CA SER A 25 -27.17 23.74 30.74
C SER A 25 -27.41 24.03 29.25
N PRO A 26 -26.54 24.78 28.57
CA PRO A 26 -26.68 24.93 27.14
C PRO A 26 -26.49 23.55 26.50
N THR A 27 -27.54 23.02 25.91
CA THR A 27 -27.50 21.84 25.07
C THR A 27 -26.55 22.17 23.91
N LEU A 28 -25.32 21.64 23.93
CA LEU A 28 -24.45 21.61 22.76
C LEU A 28 -25.27 20.90 21.67
N ALA A 29 -25.75 21.68 20.72
CA ALA A 29 -26.39 21.16 19.53
C ALA A 29 -25.37 20.22 18.85
N GLN A 30 -25.57 18.92 19.02
CA GLN A 30 -24.89 17.93 18.21
C GLN A 30 -25.17 18.27 16.74
N LYS A 31 -24.16 18.77 16.01
CA LYS A 31 -24.24 18.85 14.57
C LYS A 31 -24.68 17.46 14.08
N LYS A 32 -25.87 17.40 13.47
CA LYS A 32 -26.31 16.19 12.75
C LYS A 32 -25.13 15.76 11.85
N PRO A 33 -24.77 14.45 11.81
CA PRO A 33 -23.79 13.99 10.86
C PRO A 33 -24.24 14.48 9.48
N GLN A 34 -23.35 15.20 8.79
CA GLN A 34 -23.59 15.61 7.41
C GLN A 34 -23.98 14.34 6.66
N GLN A 35 -25.21 14.30 6.14
CA GLN A 35 -25.60 13.29 5.19
C GLN A 35 -24.56 13.38 4.07
N LEU A 36 -23.78 12.31 3.86
CA LEU A 36 -23.00 12.12 2.67
C LEU A 36 -23.91 12.46 1.48
N GLU A 37 -23.56 13.51 0.77
CA GLU A 37 -24.28 13.86 -0.46
C GLU A 37 -24.35 12.60 -1.31
N LYS A 38 -25.53 12.31 -1.86
CA LYS A 38 -25.74 11.16 -2.74
C LYS A 38 -24.64 11.19 -3.79
N PRO A 39 -23.93 10.06 -4.06
CA PRO A 39 -22.91 10.04 -5.09
C PRO A 39 -23.51 10.63 -6.37
N MET A 40 -22.79 11.57 -6.99
CA MET A 40 -23.25 12.25 -8.20
C MET A 40 -23.62 11.19 -9.24
N ALA A 41 -24.84 11.28 -9.78
CA ALA A 41 -25.32 10.32 -10.78
C ALA A 41 -24.79 10.71 -12.14
N GLY A 42 -24.20 9.76 -12.83
CA GLY A 42 -23.68 9.92 -14.22
C GLY A 42 -22.58 8.90 -14.51
N PRO A 43 -22.24 8.73 -15.79
CA PRO A 43 -21.15 7.86 -16.20
C PRO A 43 -19.81 8.42 -15.67
N ARG A 44 -18.95 7.51 -15.21
CA ARG A 44 -17.61 7.85 -14.79
C ARG A 44 -16.71 8.13 -15.98
N ALA A 45 -15.75 9.01 -15.81
CA ALA A 45 -14.80 9.39 -16.83
C ALA A 45 -13.43 9.73 -16.21
N THR A 46 -12.40 9.74 -17.07
CA THR A 46 -11.05 10.13 -16.67
C THR A 46 -10.30 10.75 -17.87
N PRO A 47 -9.50 11.81 -17.65
CA PRO A 47 -8.70 12.39 -18.71
C PRO A 47 -7.37 11.67 -18.87
N LEU A 48 -6.90 11.52 -20.12
CA LEU A 48 -5.59 10.97 -20.46
C LEU A 48 -4.49 12.05 -20.55
N ARG A 49 -4.85 13.31 -20.36
CA ARG A 49 -3.96 14.47 -20.36
C ARG A 49 -4.50 15.52 -19.39
N ILE A 50 -3.64 16.40 -18.92
CA ILE A 50 -4.10 17.55 -18.13
C ILE A 50 -5.07 18.37 -18.98
N THR A 51 -6.32 18.49 -18.52
CA THR A 51 -7.40 19.10 -19.28
C THR A 51 -8.02 20.25 -18.49
N PRO A 52 -8.13 21.45 -19.10
CA PRO A 52 -8.72 22.61 -18.45
C PRO A 52 -10.24 22.46 -18.33
N LEU A 53 -10.80 22.99 -17.24
CA LEU A 53 -12.23 23.19 -17.01
C LEU A 53 -12.60 24.64 -17.28
N TYR A 54 -13.75 24.86 -17.93
CA TYR A 54 -14.29 26.16 -18.32
C TYR A 54 -15.68 26.37 -17.70
N ILE A 55 -16.09 27.63 -17.56
CA ILE A 55 -17.44 27.98 -17.08
C ILE A 55 -18.51 27.58 -18.09
N SER A 56 -18.24 27.68 -19.38
CA SER A 56 -19.15 27.37 -20.49
C SER A 56 -18.45 26.53 -21.56
N PRO A 57 -19.19 25.82 -22.45
CA PRO A 57 -18.63 24.97 -23.50
C PRO A 57 -18.02 25.82 -24.66
N ASP A 58 -17.05 26.66 -24.30
CA ASP A 58 -16.35 27.58 -25.19
C ASP A 58 -14.89 27.73 -24.68
N PRO A 59 -13.87 27.49 -25.53
CA PRO A 59 -12.47 27.61 -25.16
C PRO A 59 -12.03 29.03 -24.84
N SER A 60 -12.82 30.05 -25.26
CA SER A 60 -12.60 31.46 -24.94
C SER A 60 -13.18 31.86 -23.58
N SER A 61 -14.01 31.01 -22.96
CA SER A 61 -14.59 31.32 -21.67
C SER A 61 -13.55 31.19 -20.54
N GLN A 62 -13.91 31.72 -19.38
CA GLN A 62 -13.04 31.70 -18.23
C GLN A 62 -12.72 30.24 -17.80
N LYS A 63 -11.43 29.96 -17.56
CA LYS A 63 -10.96 28.70 -16.97
C LYS A 63 -11.25 28.74 -15.49
N VAL A 64 -11.86 27.65 -14.99
CA VAL A 64 -12.15 27.43 -13.56
C VAL A 64 -10.97 26.73 -12.91
N ASP A 65 -10.50 25.62 -13.53
CA ASP A 65 -9.43 24.77 -13.02
C ASP A 65 -8.90 23.87 -14.14
N ARG A 66 -8.13 22.84 -13.77
CA ARG A 66 -7.67 21.77 -14.67
C ARG A 66 -7.70 20.42 -13.93
N VAL A 67 -8.06 19.38 -14.67
CA VAL A 67 -8.08 18.01 -14.18
C VAL A 67 -6.79 17.31 -14.56
N GLN A 68 -6.14 16.68 -13.60
CA GLN A 68 -4.92 15.91 -13.80
C GLN A 68 -5.23 14.55 -14.45
N ILE A 69 -4.20 13.94 -15.04
CA ILE A 69 -4.28 12.62 -15.67
C ILE A 69 -4.78 11.59 -14.64
N GLY A 70 -5.72 10.74 -15.05
CA GLY A 70 -6.21 9.63 -14.24
C GLY A 70 -7.20 10.01 -13.13
N ARG A 71 -7.47 11.32 -12.91
CA ARG A 71 -8.46 11.74 -11.89
C ARG A 71 -9.86 11.31 -12.27
N GLU A 72 -10.65 10.92 -11.28
CA GLU A 72 -12.06 10.57 -11.50
C GLU A 72 -12.90 11.79 -11.75
N MET A 73 -13.84 11.64 -12.67
CA MET A 73 -14.88 12.61 -12.99
C MET A 73 -16.21 11.90 -13.17
N VAL A 74 -17.30 12.60 -12.90
CA VAL A 74 -18.66 12.17 -13.23
C VAL A 74 -19.19 13.11 -14.32
N VAL A 75 -19.64 12.54 -15.46
CA VAL A 75 -20.21 13.30 -16.56
C VAL A 75 -21.67 13.63 -16.26
N ALA A 76 -21.96 14.91 -16.11
CA ALA A 76 -23.32 15.41 -15.86
C ALA A 76 -24.10 15.68 -17.16
N GLU A 77 -23.41 16.14 -18.23
CA GLU A 77 -24.03 16.55 -19.49
C GLU A 77 -23.05 16.41 -20.66
N LYS A 78 -23.57 16.09 -21.86
CA LYS A 78 -22.82 16.14 -23.13
C LYS A 78 -23.43 17.18 -24.05
N SER A 79 -22.59 18.07 -24.61
CA SER A 79 -23.01 19.10 -25.57
C SER A 79 -22.01 19.16 -26.72
N GLY A 80 -22.32 18.45 -27.81
CA GLY A 80 -21.40 18.30 -28.94
C GLY A 80 -20.05 17.75 -28.52
N PRO A 81 -18.93 18.47 -28.77
CA PRO A 81 -17.58 18.01 -28.36
C PRO A 81 -17.27 18.30 -26.88
N TRP A 82 -18.23 18.80 -26.10
CA TRP A 82 -18.03 19.21 -24.72
C TRP A 82 -18.70 18.30 -23.72
N LEU A 83 -18.07 18.13 -22.57
CA LEU A 83 -18.58 17.42 -21.40
C LEU A 83 -18.69 18.41 -20.24
N ARG A 84 -19.84 18.46 -19.58
CA ARG A 84 -19.96 19.06 -18.27
C ARG A 84 -19.67 17.99 -17.23
N VAL A 85 -18.70 18.23 -16.38
CA VAL A 85 -18.26 17.23 -15.40
C VAL A 85 -18.22 17.80 -13.98
N TYR A 86 -18.37 16.91 -13.03
CA TYR A 86 -17.88 17.09 -11.66
C TYR A 86 -16.52 16.39 -11.60
N ALA A 87 -15.45 17.15 -11.38
CA ALA A 87 -14.09 16.68 -11.43
C ALA A 87 -13.53 16.41 -10.02
N ASN A 88 -12.50 15.55 -9.96
CA ASN A 88 -11.81 15.21 -8.73
C ASN A 88 -12.72 14.57 -7.69
N THR A 89 -13.63 13.70 -8.11
CA THR A 89 -14.56 12.99 -7.21
C THR A 89 -13.87 11.93 -6.33
N ASP A 90 -12.59 11.64 -6.60
CA ASP A 90 -11.71 10.71 -5.88
C ASP A 90 -10.74 11.38 -4.88
N ILE A 91 -10.97 12.64 -4.53
CA ILE A 91 -10.04 13.43 -3.67
C ILE A 91 -9.87 12.85 -2.27
N GLU A 92 -10.93 12.23 -1.70
CA GLU A 92 -10.90 11.65 -0.35
C GLU A 92 -9.89 10.51 -0.20
N GLU A 93 -9.52 9.86 -1.29
CA GLU A 93 -8.61 8.72 -1.26
C GLU A 93 -7.13 9.10 -1.29
N LEU A 94 -6.83 10.38 -1.54
CA LEU A 94 -5.46 10.91 -1.50
C LEU A 94 -5.04 11.37 -0.10
N ASN A 95 -5.96 11.38 0.86
CA ASN A 95 -5.62 11.60 2.26
C ASN A 95 -4.89 10.38 2.80
N THR A 96 -3.58 10.35 2.56
CA THR A 96 -2.67 9.39 3.19
C THR A 96 -2.75 9.56 4.70
N LYS A 97 -2.64 8.44 5.43
CA LYS A 97 -2.63 8.38 6.91
C LYS A 97 -1.58 9.30 7.58
N ASP A 98 -0.71 9.91 6.79
CA ASP A 98 0.40 10.76 7.25
C ASP A 98 0.09 12.27 7.27
N THR A 99 -1.04 12.71 6.74
CA THR A 99 -1.50 14.08 6.97
C THR A 99 -2.09 14.15 8.37
N PRO A 100 -1.54 14.99 9.28
CA PRO A 100 -2.15 15.19 10.59
C PRO A 100 -3.61 15.58 10.36
N ILE A 101 -4.54 14.83 10.97
CA ILE A 101 -5.98 15.07 10.89
C ILE A 101 -6.30 16.35 11.69
N PHE A 102 -5.87 17.50 11.18
CA PHE A 102 -6.20 18.77 11.82
C PHE A 102 -7.55 19.34 11.35
N ASN A 103 -8.11 18.85 10.23
CA ASN A 103 -9.46 19.22 9.79
C ASN A 103 -10.03 18.19 8.81
N THR A 104 -10.91 17.33 9.27
CA THR A 104 -11.72 16.43 8.44
C THR A 104 -12.88 17.15 7.73
N SER A 105 -13.00 18.47 7.86
CA SER A 105 -14.09 19.25 7.27
C SER A 105 -13.76 19.94 5.95
N ASP A 106 -12.51 19.86 5.49
CA ASP A 106 -12.05 20.66 4.34
C ASP A 106 -11.70 19.81 3.11
N THR A 107 -12.40 18.69 2.87
CA THR A 107 -12.38 18.09 1.55
C THR A 107 -13.00 19.08 0.58
N PRO A 108 -12.25 19.69 -0.35
CA PRO A 108 -12.83 20.65 -1.26
C PRO A 108 -13.96 19.98 -2.06
N PRO A 109 -15.12 20.64 -2.24
CA PRO A 109 -16.20 20.07 -3.00
C PRO A 109 -15.74 19.77 -4.42
N PRO A 110 -16.29 18.73 -5.10
CA PRO A 110 -15.99 18.46 -6.48
C PRO A 110 -16.22 19.69 -7.35
N ILE A 111 -15.24 20.03 -8.17
CA ILE A 111 -15.32 21.21 -9.04
C ILE A 111 -16.16 20.86 -10.27
N SER A 112 -17.20 21.65 -10.57
CA SER A 112 -17.98 21.50 -11.80
C SER A 112 -17.51 22.45 -12.90
N GLY A 113 -17.44 21.95 -14.12
CA GLY A 113 -17.07 22.78 -15.30
C GLY A 113 -17.23 22.02 -16.59
N TRP A 114 -17.00 22.74 -17.71
CA TRP A 114 -17.01 22.19 -19.05
C TRP A 114 -15.59 21.87 -19.50
N MET A 115 -15.42 20.76 -20.21
CA MET A 115 -14.15 20.37 -20.82
C MET A 115 -14.38 19.77 -22.21
N GLU A 116 -13.37 19.78 -23.07
CA GLU A 116 -13.44 19.04 -24.32
C GLU A 116 -13.46 17.52 -24.05
N ALA A 117 -14.32 16.79 -24.77
CA ALA A 117 -14.39 15.32 -24.70
C ALA A 117 -13.13 14.63 -25.26
N LYS A 118 -12.34 15.36 -26.08
CA LYS A 118 -11.12 14.81 -26.70
C LYS A 118 -10.06 14.44 -25.67
N GLY A 119 -9.69 13.16 -25.67
CA GLY A 119 -8.70 12.61 -24.70
C GLY A 119 -9.30 12.30 -23.34
N VAL A 120 -10.62 12.12 -23.25
CA VAL A 120 -11.35 11.64 -22.08
C VAL A 120 -11.89 10.25 -22.37
N VAL A 121 -11.63 9.29 -21.48
CA VAL A 121 -12.24 7.98 -21.48
C VAL A 121 -13.46 8.00 -20.57
N ILE A 122 -14.58 7.52 -21.05
CA ILE A 122 -15.86 7.38 -20.34
C ILE A 122 -16.21 5.89 -20.30
N GLU A 123 -17.05 5.44 -19.41
CA GLU A 123 -17.46 4.03 -19.27
C GLU A 123 -17.99 3.39 -20.56
N ASP A 124 -18.54 4.18 -21.48
CA ASP A 124 -19.05 3.76 -22.78
C ASP A 124 -18.03 3.90 -23.94
N THR A 125 -16.78 4.29 -23.64
CA THR A 125 -15.74 4.44 -24.66
C THR A 125 -15.40 3.06 -25.26
N PRO A 126 -15.49 2.87 -26.59
CA PRO A 126 -15.07 1.64 -27.23
C PRO A 126 -13.60 1.30 -26.93
N ASN A 127 -13.34 0.06 -26.46
CA ASN A 127 -12.02 -0.39 -26.02
C ASN A 127 -11.39 0.51 -24.92
N GLY A 128 -12.23 1.12 -24.09
CA GLY A 128 -11.79 2.04 -23.03
C GLY A 128 -10.77 1.40 -22.09
N GLU A 129 -10.91 0.12 -21.78
CA GLU A 129 -9.98 -0.63 -20.94
C GLU A 129 -8.59 -0.78 -21.59
N GLN A 130 -8.49 -1.02 -22.90
CA GLN A 130 -7.19 -1.08 -23.58
C GLN A 130 -6.55 0.30 -23.67
N VAL A 131 -7.36 1.34 -23.89
CA VAL A 131 -6.89 2.74 -23.92
C VAL A 131 -6.32 3.14 -22.55
N LEU A 132 -7.02 2.82 -21.47
CA LEU A 132 -6.52 3.12 -20.11
C LEU A 132 -5.27 2.31 -19.78
N MET A 133 -5.24 1.02 -20.12
CA MET A 133 -4.07 0.16 -19.90
C MET A 133 -2.83 0.69 -20.62
N GLY A 134 -2.97 1.08 -21.89
CA GLY A 134 -1.88 1.64 -22.68
C GLY A 134 -1.41 3.01 -22.18
N ALA A 135 -2.35 3.88 -21.79
CA ALA A 135 -2.02 5.18 -21.22
C ALA A 135 -1.29 5.05 -19.87
N ALA A 136 -1.75 4.15 -19.00
CA ALA A 136 -1.12 3.86 -17.72
C ALA A 136 0.30 3.32 -17.90
N ALA A 137 0.49 2.34 -18.80
CA ALA A 137 1.81 1.79 -19.09
C ALA A 137 2.79 2.84 -19.65
N ASN A 138 2.28 3.82 -20.42
CA ASN A 138 3.10 4.94 -20.88
C ASN A 138 3.54 5.87 -19.73
N GLU A 139 2.64 6.19 -18.80
CA GLU A 139 2.99 7.00 -17.62
C GLU A 139 3.95 6.24 -16.69
N GLU A 140 3.81 4.92 -16.52
CA GLU A 140 4.74 4.06 -15.77
C GLU A 140 6.15 4.07 -16.41
N ALA A 141 6.22 4.00 -17.74
CA ALA A 141 7.49 4.11 -18.45
C ALA A 141 8.13 5.50 -18.27
N LEU A 142 7.33 6.57 -18.30
CA LEU A 142 7.80 7.92 -18.00
C LEU A 142 8.28 8.08 -16.55
N ALA A 143 7.64 7.41 -15.61
CA ALA A 143 8.07 7.42 -14.21
C ALA A 143 9.45 6.76 -14.00
N SER A 144 9.81 5.81 -14.88
CA SER A 144 11.12 5.15 -14.86
C SER A 144 12.23 5.98 -15.54
N ASP A 145 11.91 7.05 -16.27
CA ASP A 145 12.90 7.97 -16.86
C ASP A 145 13.29 9.03 -15.82
N PRO A 146 14.59 9.18 -15.46
CA PRO A 146 15.04 10.23 -14.54
C PRO A 146 14.67 11.66 -14.95
N ARG A 147 14.34 11.87 -16.22
CA ARG A 147 13.88 13.15 -16.78
C ARG A 147 12.37 13.22 -16.98
N GLY A 148 11.66 12.16 -16.60
CA GLY A 148 10.21 12.08 -16.69
C GLY A 148 9.50 13.06 -15.74
N PRO A 149 8.20 13.28 -15.95
CA PRO A 149 7.40 14.11 -15.06
C PRO A 149 7.35 13.54 -13.65
N ALA A 150 7.51 14.37 -12.62
CA ALA A 150 7.54 13.95 -11.22
C ALA A 150 6.25 13.24 -10.77
N ASN A 151 5.12 13.49 -11.42
CA ASN A 151 3.82 12.90 -11.12
C ASN A 151 3.47 11.68 -12.01
N ALA A 152 4.38 11.20 -12.85
CA ALA A 152 4.10 10.14 -13.81
C ALA A 152 3.68 8.83 -13.10
N ALA A 153 4.37 8.42 -12.03
CA ALA A 153 3.99 7.23 -11.24
C ALA A 153 2.57 7.36 -10.65
N THR A 154 2.23 8.53 -10.12
CA THR A 154 0.87 8.79 -9.61
C THR A 154 -0.17 8.75 -10.73
N SER A 155 0.16 9.30 -11.91
CA SER A 155 -0.73 9.25 -13.08
C SER A 155 -0.95 7.83 -13.57
N ALA A 156 0.11 7.01 -13.64
CA ALA A 156 0.03 5.59 -13.97
C ALA A 156 -0.91 4.84 -13.04
N ARG A 157 -0.66 4.96 -11.73
CA ARG A 157 -1.50 4.37 -10.68
C ARG A 157 -2.97 4.74 -10.84
N LEU A 158 -3.29 6.02 -11.02
CA LEU A 158 -4.67 6.48 -11.15
C LEU A 158 -5.34 5.91 -12.41
N LEU A 159 -4.65 5.86 -13.55
CA LEU A 159 -5.18 5.29 -14.79
C LEU A 159 -5.45 3.78 -14.66
N TYR A 160 -4.54 3.00 -14.07
CA TYR A 160 -4.77 1.58 -13.78
C TYR A 160 -5.98 1.39 -12.87
N ARG A 161 -6.10 2.21 -11.85
CA ARG A 161 -7.23 2.19 -10.93
C ARG A 161 -8.54 2.50 -11.64
N ARG A 162 -8.58 3.53 -12.51
CA ARG A 162 -9.77 3.85 -13.33
C ARG A 162 -10.18 2.68 -14.22
N LEU A 163 -9.23 1.94 -14.78
CA LEU A 163 -9.55 0.72 -15.54
C LEU A 163 -10.33 -0.29 -14.68
N VAL A 164 -9.85 -0.58 -13.48
CA VAL A 164 -10.50 -1.55 -12.57
C VAL A 164 -11.90 -1.09 -12.17
N GLU A 165 -12.08 0.19 -11.91
CA GLU A 165 -13.34 0.76 -11.43
C GLU A 165 -14.38 0.93 -12.54
N MET A 166 -13.97 1.36 -13.73
CA MET A 166 -14.86 1.58 -14.85
C MET A 166 -15.14 0.28 -15.64
N PHE A 167 -14.17 -0.66 -15.66
CA PHE A 167 -14.24 -1.91 -16.42
C PHE A 167 -13.92 -3.14 -15.55
N PRO A 168 -14.66 -3.38 -14.44
CA PRO A 168 -14.33 -4.43 -13.46
C PRO A 168 -14.36 -5.86 -14.03
N ASN A 169 -15.10 -6.06 -15.12
CA ASN A 169 -15.22 -7.36 -15.79
C ASN A 169 -14.20 -7.54 -16.94
N SER A 170 -13.33 -6.57 -17.16
CA SER A 170 -12.26 -6.66 -18.17
C SER A 170 -11.25 -7.75 -17.80
N PRO A 171 -10.77 -8.55 -18.77
CA PRO A 171 -9.67 -9.48 -18.55
C PRO A 171 -8.36 -8.76 -18.15
N LEU A 172 -8.26 -7.44 -18.35
CA LEU A 172 -7.13 -6.62 -17.94
C LEU A 172 -7.24 -6.15 -16.48
N ALA A 173 -8.42 -6.24 -15.85
CA ALA A 173 -8.64 -5.72 -14.50
C ALA A 173 -7.70 -6.33 -13.43
N PRO A 174 -7.39 -7.64 -13.41
CA PRO A 174 -6.45 -8.20 -12.43
C PRO A 174 -5.02 -7.63 -12.57
N GLU A 175 -4.55 -7.44 -13.81
CA GLU A 175 -3.21 -6.86 -14.06
C GLU A 175 -3.20 -5.37 -13.71
N ALA A 176 -4.23 -4.62 -14.08
CA ALA A 176 -4.35 -3.21 -13.74
C ALA A 176 -4.44 -2.99 -12.22
N ALA A 177 -5.20 -3.83 -11.49
CA ALA A 177 -5.27 -3.79 -10.03
C ALA A 177 -3.89 -4.01 -9.39
N TRP A 178 -3.16 -5.01 -9.88
CA TRP A 178 -1.80 -5.28 -9.42
C TRP A 178 -0.87 -4.09 -9.67
N ARG A 179 -0.83 -3.55 -10.90
CA ARG A 179 0.03 -2.42 -11.23
C ARG A 179 -0.29 -1.17 -10.42
N ALA A 180 -1.59 -0.86 -10.23
CA ALA A 180 -1.99 0.27 -9.39
C ALA A 180 -1.51 0.13 -7.94
N ALA A 181 -1.58 -1.08 -7.38
CA ALA A 181 -1.12 -1.36 -6.03
C ALA A 181 0.42 -1.35 -5.93
N ASP A 182 1.12 -1.90 -6.93
CA ASP A 182 2.58 -1.91 -6.99
C ASP A 182 3.14 -0.48 -7.14
N ASP A 183 2.57 0.35 -8.01
CA ASP A 183 2.95 1.77 -8.13
C ASP A 183 2.85 2.51 -6.79
N LEU A 184 1.74 2.32 -6.05
CA LEU A 184 1.58 2.90 -4.71
C LEU A 184 2.64 2.37 -3.74
N TRP A 185 2.85 1.05 -3.75
CA TRP A 185 3.83 0.39 -2.89
C TRP A 185 5.25 0.91 -3.13
N GLN A 186 5.66 1.04 -4.39
CA GLN A 186 6.99 1.55 -4.74
C GLN A 186 7.16 3.02 -4.38
N ILE A 187 6.12 3.86 -4.56
CA ILE A 187 6.13 5.26 -4.13
C ILE A 187 6.34 5.35 -2.61
N GLN A 188 5.56 4.61 -1.83
CA GLN A 188 5.67 4.59 -0.37
C GLN A 188 7.00 4.01 0.11
N LYS A 189 7.49 2.95 -0.52
CA LYS A 189 8.78 2.34 -0.22
C LYS A 189 9.94 3.29 -0.48
N ALA A 190 9.90 4.03 -1.59
CA ALA A 190 10.89 5.05 -1.90
C ALA A 190 10.90 6.15 -0.83
N ASP A 191 9.73 6.65 -0.42
CA ASP A 191 9.61 7.64 0.65
C ASP A 191 10.11 7.10 2.00
N ALA A 192 9.64 5.92 2.42
CA ALA A 192 10.06 5.28 3.67
C ALA A 192 11.58 5.06 3.74
N SER A 193 12.23 4.74 2.61
CA SER A 193 13.67 4.51 2.54
C SER A 193 14.51 5.76 2.86
N THR A 194 13.95 6.96 2.70
CA THR A 194 14.63 8.23 2.98
C THR A 194 14.59 8.63 4.46
N ARG A 195 13.75 7.97 5.26
CA ARG A 195 13.53 8.31 6.67
C ARG A 195 14.59 7.66 7.58
N SER A 196 14.88 8.29 8.71
CA SER A 196 15.84 7.76 9.68
C SER A 196 15.44 6.39 10.24
N SER A 197 14.12 6.14 10.36
CA SER A 197 13.55 4.87 10.79
C SER A 197 13.82 3.70 9.85
N ALA A 198 14.26 3.94 8.60
CA ALA A 198 14.50 2.88 7.61
C ALA A 198 15.50 1.81 8.09
N LYS A 199 16.44 2.18 8.97
CA LYS A 199 17.47 1.28 9.53
C LYS A 199 17.06 0.63 10.86
N GLU A 200 15.91 0.97 11.40
CA GLU A 200 15.45 0.35 12.66
C GLU A 200 15.34 -1.16 12.52
N ARG A 201 15.84 -1.88 13.54
CA ARG A 201 15.81 -3.34 13.54
C ARG A 201 14.37 -3.87 13.62
N ASP A 202 13.57 -3.29 14.52
CA ASP A 202 12.18 -3.71 14.69
C ASP A 202 11.33 -3.21 13.52
N PRO A 203 10.66 -4.11 12.76
CA PRO A 203 9.78 -3.71 11.67
C PRO A 203 8.68 -2.72 12.09
N TYR A 204 8.17 -2.83 13.33
CA TYR A 204 7.11 -1.94 13.84
C TYR A 204 7.59 -0.51 14.14
N MET A 205 8.90 -0.31 14.27
CA MET A 205 9.50 1.01 14.44
C MET A 205 9.83 1.70 13.11
N ARG A 206 9.66 0.99 12.01
CA ARG A 206 9.86 1.50 10.66
C ARG A 206 8.56 2.01 10.08
N ASP A 207 8.65 2.97 9.17
CA ASP A 207 7.48 3.41 8.41
C ASP A 207 6.96 2.26 7.55
N GLN A 208 5.68 1.93 7.74
CA GLN A 208 5.03 0.83 7.06
C GLN A 208 4.31 1.34 5.80
N MET A 209 4.44 0.61 4.70
CA MET A 209 3.63 0.85 3.51
C MET A 209 2.17 0.40 3.76
N ASP A 210 1.21 1.03 3.07
CA ASP A 210 -0.20 0.64 3.14
C ASP A 210 -0.44 -0.68 2.39
N GLU A 211 -0.88 -1.70 3.12
CA GLU A 211 -1.08 -3.05 2.60
C GLU A 211 -2.47 -3.28 1.98
N ASP A 212 -3.39 -2.33 2.09
CA ASP A 212 -4.81 -2.57 1.80
C ASP A 212 -5.07 -2.93 0.35
N GLU A 213 -4.42 -2.26 -0.62
CA GLU A 213 -4.59 -2.57 -2.05
C GLU A 213 -3.98 -3.93 -2.40
N LEU A 214 -2.80 -4.27 -1.89
CA LEU A 214 -2.19 -5.59 -2.08
C LEU A 214 -3.03 -6.71 -1.45
N LYS A 215 -3.57 -6.51 -0.26
CA LYS A 215 -4.48 -7.46 0.40
C LYS A 215 -5.78 -7.66 -0.37
N LYS A 216 -6.31 -6.62 -1.01
CA LYS A 216 -7.48 -6.74 -1.91
C LYS A 216 -7.18 -7.67 -3.09
N ILE A 217 -5.98 -7.61 -3.67
CA ILE A 217 -5.58 -8.50 -4.78
C ILE A 217 -5.58 -9.96 -4.33
N LEU A 218 -5.00 -10.26 -3.17
CA LEU A 218 -5.02 -11.63 -2.61
C LEU A 218 -6.44 -12.17 -2.43
N LYS A 219 -7.37 -11.30 -2.03
CA LYS A 219 -8.77 -11.66 -1.81
C LYS A 219 -9.57 -11.83 -3.11
N LEU A 220 -9.37 -10.91 -4.07
CA LEU A 220 -10.17 -10.86 -5.29
C LEU A 220 -9.66 -11.81 -6.38
N TYR A 221 -8.35 -12.03 -6.44
CA TYR A 221 -7.69 -12.83 -7.48
C TYR A 221 -6.81 -13.95 -6.90
N PRO A 222 -7.34 -14.79 -5.98
CA PRO A 222 -6.53 -15.81 -5.31
C PRO A 222 -5.89 -16.79 -6.31
N ARG A 223 -4.70 -17.26 -6.01
CA ARG A 223 -3.92 -18.22 -6.83
C ARG A 223 -3.55 -17.72 -8.24
N THR A 224 -3.67 -16.42 -8.50
CA THR A 224 -3.21 -15.82 -9.75
C THR A 224 -1.75 -15.37 -9.64
N ARG A 225 -1.15 -15.09 -10.80
CA ARG A 225 0.19 -14.47 -10.87
C ARG A 225 0.23 -13.16 -10.08
N GLN A 226 -0.84 -12.35 -10.14
CA GLN A 226 -0.97 -11.07 -9.45
C GLN A 226 -1.03 -11.24 -7.93
N ALA A 227 -1.76 -12.25 -7.45
CA ALA A 227 -1.76 -12.60 -6.03
C ALA A 227 -0.36 -13.00 -5.53
N ALA A 228 0.36 -13.81 -6.32
CA ALA A 228 1.74 -14.19 -5.97
C ALA A 228 2.67 -12.98 -5.91
N LEU A 229 2.54 -12.00 -6.82
CA LEU A 229 3.30 -10.75 -6.78
C LEU A 229 2.96 -9.93 -5.52
N ALA A 230 1.66 -9.74 -5.25
CA ALA A 230 1.19 -9.00 -4.06
C ALA A 230 1.66 -9.64 -2.74
N ALA A 231 1.61 -10.98 -2.64
CA ALA A 231 2.08 -11.69 -1.46
C ALA A 231 3.58 -11.50 -1.22
N PHE A 232 4.38 -11.41 -2.29
CA PHE A 232 5.81 -11.17 -2.19
C PHE A 232 6.12 -9.76 -1.66
N GLU A 233 5.47 -8.73 -2.20
CA GLU A 233 5.66 -7.34 -1.75
C GLU A 233 5.27 -7.17 -0.28
N LEU A 234 4.19 -7.81 0.19
CA LEU A 234 3.76 -7.76 1.59
C LEU A 234 4.79 -8.31 2.61
N ILE A 235 5.85 -8.98 2.14
CA ILE A 235 6.95 -9.40 3.01
C ILE A 235 7.77 -8.19 3.47
N ASP A 236 7.91 -7.15 2.65
CA ASP A 236 8.75 -5.98 2.95
C ASP A 236 8.43 -5.30 4.29
N ASN A 237 7.14 -5.18 4.64
CA ASN A 237 6.71 -4.62 5.92
C ASN A 237 7.11 -5.47 7.14
N LYS A 238 7.47 -6.73 6.92
CA LYS A 238 7.85 -7.68 7.96
C LYS A 238 9.36 -7.82 8.14
N LEU A 239 10.14 -7.29 7.20
CA LEU A 239 11.59 -7.38 7.24
C LEU A 239 12.16 -6.42 8.28
N CYS A 240 13.22 -6.82 8.94
CA CYS A 240 14.02 -5.92 9.76
C CYS A 240 14.81 -4.94 8.86
N GLY A 241 15.12 -3.75 9.37
CA GLY A 241 16.01 -2.82 8.68
C GLY A 241 17.46 -3.28 8.76
N ASP A 242 18.06 -3.15 9.93
CA ASP A 242 19.39 -3.64 10.23
C ASP A 242 19.32 -4.80 11.22
N TRP A 243 20.02 -5.90 10.94
CA TRP A 243 20.01 -7.08 11.82
C TRP A 243 20.87 -6.90 13.07
N GLN A 244 21.85 -5.99 13.06
CA GLN A 244 22.72 -5.68 14.19
C GLN A 244 23.36 -6.93 14.85
N GLY A 245 23.71 -7.93 14.03
CA GLY A 245 24.26 -9.21 14.50
C GLY A 245 23.27 -10.13 15.22
N GLN A 246 21.97 -9.82 15.24
CA GLN A 246 20.97 -10.60 15.98
C GLN A 246 20.30 -11.65 15.08
N PRO A 247 20.36 -12.96 15.41
CA PRO A 247 19.85 -14.04 14.56
C PRO A 247 18.32 -14.05 14.40
N LYS A 248 17.56 -13.46 15.34
CA LYS A 248 16.10 -13.43 15.34
C LYS A 248 15.49 -12.85 14.04
N CYS A 249 16.11 -11.83 13.47
CA CYS A 249 15.63 -11.21 12.25
C CYS A 249 15.81 -12.14 11.03
N PRO A 250 17.02 -12.57 10.67
CA PRO A 250 17.18 -13.49 9.54
C PRO A 250 16.48 -14.84 9.72
N GLU A 251 16.25 -15.33 10.97
CA GLU A 251 15.42 -16.52 11.22
C GLU A 251 13.99 -16.32 10.69
N LYS A 252 13.32 -15.23 11.11
CA LYS A 252 11.96 -14.91 10.68
C LYS A 252 11.87 -14.60 9.19
N GLU A 253 12.83 -13.88 8.67
CA GLU A 253 12.86 -13.55 7.25
C GLU A 253 13.01 -14.78 6.37
N ALA A 254 13.85 -15.74 6.76
CA ALA A 254 13.96 -17.03 6.08
C ALA A 254 12.62 -17.80 6.08
N GLU A 255 11.87 -17.73 7.19
CA GLU A 255 10.53 -18.33 7.28
C GLU A 255 9.51 -17.64 6.38
N TYR A 256 9.53 -16.30 6.28
CA TYR A 256 8.60 -15.57 5.42
C TYR A 256 8.80 -15.92 3.95
N TYR A 257 10.04 -15.96 3.48
CA TYR A 257 10.36 -16.34 2.11
C TYR A 257 10.09 -17.82 1.82
N GLY A 258 10.35 -18.71 2.80
CA GLY A 258 10.00 -20.12 2.69
C GLY A 258 8.48 -20.33 2.56
N LYS A 259 7.70 -19.71 3.43
CA LYS A 259 6.22 -19.76 3.35
C LYS A 259 5.68 -19.25 2.03
N TYR A 260 6.26 -18.15 1.50
CA TYR A 260 5.88 -17.67 0.18
C TYR A 260 6.14 -18.73 -0.90
N ALA A 261 7.31 -19.36 -0.89
CA ALA A 261 7.67 -20.38 -1.88
C ALA A 261 6.76 -21.63 -1.79
N ASP A 262 6.31 -21.99 -0.59
CA ASP A 262 5.37 -23.09 -0.37
C ASP A 262 3.96 -22.74 -0.86
N GLU A 263 3.50 -21.50 -0.63
CA GLU A 263 2.17 -21.03 -1.04
C GLU A 263 2.07 -20.81 -2.56
N PHE A 264 3.16 -20.32 -3.17
CA PHE A 264 3.24 -20.02 -4.61
C PHE A 264 4.40 -20.77 -5.27
N PRO A 265 4.36 -22.12 -5.33
CA PRO A 265 5.51 -22.89 -5.79
C PRO A 265 5.96 -22.55 -7.21
N ASP A 266 5.04 -22.15 -8.09
CA ASP A 266 5.30 -21.77 -9.49
C ASP A 266 5.12 -20.26 -9.72
N GLY A 267 5.15 -19.47 -8.65
CA GLY A 267 4.98 -18.03 -8.68
C GLY A 267 6.17 -17.31 -9.34
N PRO A 268 5.94 -16.07 -9.82
CA PRO A 268 6.96 -15.30 -10.55
C PRO A 268 8.16 -14.88 -9.69
N ARG A 269 8.01 -14.92 -8.36
CA ARG A 269 9.05 -14.56 -7.39
C ARG A 269 9.58 -15.75 -6.58
N THR A 270 9.14 -16.97 -6.89
CA THR A 270 9.47 -18.17 -6.07
C THR A 270 10.97 -18.46 -6.09
N ALA A 271 11.61 -18.40 -7.23
CA ALA A 271 13.08 -18.57 -7.31
C ALA A 271 13.82 -17.50 -6.50
N GLN A 272 13.35 -16.25 -6.54
CA GLN A 272 13.89 -15.16 -5.73
C GLN A 272 13.68 -15.40 -4.24
N ALA A 273 12.49 -15.82 -3.82
CA ALA A 273 12.16 -16.10 -2.42
C ALA A 273 13.03 -17.23 -1.85
N LEU A 274 13.18 -18.33 -2.60
CA LEU A 274 14.07 -19.42 -2.21
C LEU A 274 15.52 -18.96 -2.04
N TYR A 275 16.04 -18.17 -2.97
CA TYR A 275 17.38 -17.58 -2.86
C TYR A 275 17.50 -16.70 -1.61
N LEU A 276 16.52 -15.83 -1.36
CA LEU A 276 16.52 -14.96 -0.18
C LEU A 276 16.46 -15.74 1.12
N ALA A 277 15.76 -16.87 1.16
CA ALA A 277 15.77 -17.78 2.30
C ALA A 277 17.14 -18.45 2.49
N VAL A 278 17.76 -18.94 1.39
CA VAL A 278 19.12 -19.49 1.43
C VAL A 278 20.13 -18.46 1.95
N TYR A 279 20.06 -17.23 1.50
CA TYR A 279 20.93 -16.14 1.96
C TYR A 279 20.79 -15.91 3.48
N ARG A 280 19.55 -15.86 4.03
CA ARG A 280 19.31 -15.69 5.47
C ARG A 280 19.88 -16.87 6.27
N LEU A 281 19.70 -18.09 5.77
CA LEU A 281 20.26 -19.28 6.42
C LEU A 281 21.80 -19.29 6.38
N ALA A 282 22.42 -18.83 5.30
CA ALA A 282 23.85 -18.66 5.22
C ALA A 282 24.38 -17.63 6.23
N VAL A 283 23.70 -16.49 6.35
CA VAL A 283 24.01 -15.48 7.39
C VAL A 283 23.83 -16.03 8.80
N LEU A 284 22.78 -16.82 9.05
CA LEU A 284 22.55 -17.46 10.34
C LEU A 284 23.65 -18.44 10.72
N ASN A 285 24.22 -19.18 9.76
CA ASN A 285 25.37 -20.03 10.00
C ASN A 285 26.53 -19.23 10.59
N ASP A 286 26.86 -18.09 9.99
CA ASP A 286 27.95 -17.23 10.47
C ASP A 286 27.66 -16.61 11.82
N MET A 287 26.43 -16.12 12.05
CA MET A 287 26.00 -15.55 13.32
C MET A 287 26.07 -16.59 14.45
N TYR A 288 25.60 -17.83 14.22
CA TYR A 288 25.63 -18.89 15.21
C TYR A 288 27.03 -19.40 15.50
N LYS A 289 27.93 -19.44 14.50
CA LYS A 289 29.36 -19.73 14.72
C LYS A 289 30.02 -18.67 15.59
N ALA A 290 29.75 -17.39 15.29
CA ALA A 290 30.28 -16.29 16.09
C ALA A 290 29.77 -16.33 17.55
N ASP A 291 28.58 -16.87 17.77
CA ASP A 291 27.94 -17.00 19.08
C ASP A 291 28.31 -18.33 19.80
N GLY A 292 29.14 -19.18 19.19
CA GLY A 292 29.52 -20.52 19.71
C GLY A 292 28.40 -21.55 19.67
N SER A 293 27.36 -21.33 18.89
CA SER A 293 26.18 -22.19 18.77
C SER A 293 26.31 -23.17 17.58
N GLU A 294 27.34 -24.02 17.58
CA GLU A 294 27.71 -24.91 16.47
C GLU A 294 26.54 -25.75 15.94
N LYS A 295 25.73 -26.35 16.81
CA LYS A 295 24.58 -27.17 16.40
C LYS A 295 23.60 -26.36 15.54
N LYS A 296 23.29 -25.11 15.93
CA LYS A 296 22.39 -24.22 15.17
C LYS A 296 23.03 -23.78 13.85
N ALA A 297 24.35 -23.56 13.86
CA ALA A 297 25.10 -23.25 12.66
C ALA A 297 25.01 -24.38 11.62
N ASP A 298 25.23 -25.63 12.06
CA ASP A 298 25.11 -26.81 11.21
C ASP A 298 23.68 -27.00 10.69
N GLU A 299 22.66 -26.80 11.53
CA GLU A 299 21.25 -26.84 11.12
C GLU A 299 20.94 -25.79 10.03
N ALA A 300 21.41 -24.56 10.21
CA ALA A 300 21.24 -23.49 9.23
C ALA A 300 21.97 -23.81 7.92
N HIS A 301 23.19 -24.30 7.98
CA HIS A 301 23.98 -24.73 6.83
C HIS A 301 23.28 -25.83 6.01
N ASN A 302 22.81 -26.89 6.70
CA ASN A 302 22.13 -28.00 6.04
C ASN A 302 20.84 -27.55 5.36
N ARG A 303 20.02 -26.72 6.05
CA ARG A 303 18.80 -26.13 5.46
C ARG A 303 19.12 -25.25 4.25
N ALA A 304 20.19 -24.45 4.31
CA ALA A 304 20.63 -23.63 3.16
C ALA A 304 20.97 -24.51 1.96
N ARG A 305 21.71 -25.62 2.18
CA ARG A 305 22.08 -26.57 1.14
C ARG A 305 20.85 -27.25 0.52
N ASP A 306 19.91 -27.72 1.34
CA ASP A 306 18.71 -28.38 0.86
C ASP A 306 17.82 -27.45 0.05
N LEU A 307 17.62 -26.19 0.49
CA LEU A 307 16.88 -25.20 -0.26
C LEU A 307 17.57 -24.79 -1.55
N ALA A 308 18.89 -24.62 -1.55
CA ALA A 308 19.65 -24.31 -2.75
C ALA A 308 19.58 -25.44 -3.79
N LYS A 309 19.63 -26.70 -3.32
CA LYS A 309 19.42 -27.86 -4.17
C LYS A 309 18.01 -27.86 -4.76
N HIS A 310 16.97 -27.66 -3.93
CA HIS A 310 15.59 -27.56 -4.40
C HIS A 310 15.42 -26.45 -5.45
N LEU A 311 16.02 -25.27 -5.22
CA LEU A 311 16.00 -24.16 -6.16
C LEU A 311 16.68 -24.52 -7.49
N ALA A 312 17.83 -25.19 -7.45
CA ALA A 312 18.55 -25.61 -8.65
C ALA A 312 17.79 -26.70 -9.44
N ASP A 313 17.17 -27.64 -8.73
CA ASP A 313 16.40 -28.72 -9.36
C ASP A 313 15.13 -28.16 -10.05
N LYS A 314 14.47 -27.17 -9.43
CA LYS A 314 13.19 -26.61 -9.92
C LYS A 314 13.38 -25.48 -10.92
N PHE A 315 14.39 -24.65 -10.73
CA PHE A 315 14.66 -23.45 -11.56
C PHE A 315 16.09 -23.41 -12.07
N PRO A 316 16.57 -24.43 -12.82
CA PRO A 316 17.99 -24.61 -13.17
C PRO A 316 18.58 -23.48 -14.01
N GLN A 317 17.73 -22.73 -14.72
CA GLN A 317 18.15 -21.60 -15.57
C GLN A 317 18.06 -20.23 -14.88
N SER A 318 17.69 -20.22 -13.58
CA SER A 318 17.54 -18.98 -12.84
C SER A 318 18.88 -18.49 -12.29
N ASP A 319 19.17 -17.21 -12.45
CA ASP A 319 20.29 -16.54 -11.77
C ASP A 319 20.29 -16.78 -10.25
N TYR A 320 19.11 -16.88 -9.67
CA TYR A 320 18.96 -17.14 -8.24
C TYR A 320 19.45 -18.52 -7.84
N ALA A 321 19.31 -19.54 -8.71
CA ALA A 321 19.85 -20.87 -8.46
C ALA A 321 21.39 -20.85 -8.44
N TRP A 322 22.02 -20.13 -9.37
CA TRP A 322 23.47 -20.02 -9.41
C TRP A 322 24.02 -19.23 -8.23
N ARG A 323 23.35 -18.13 -7.84
CA ARG A 323 23.71 -17.35 -6.64
C ARG A 323 23.57 -18.17 -5.36
N ALA A 324 22.51 -18.97 -5.23
CA ALA A 324 22.32 -19.87 -4.09
C ALA A 324 23.44 -20.93 -4.02
N GLY A 325 23.80 -21.53 -5.15
CA GLY A 325 24.95 -22.45 -5.25
C GLY A 325 26.25 -21.81 -4.80
N THR A 326 26.48 -20.54 -5.14
CA THR A 326 27.66 -19.78 -4.69
C THR A 326 27.67 -19.59 -3.17
N LEU A 327 26.50 -19.31 -2.55
CA LEU A 327 26.41 -19.18 -1.09
C LEU A 327 26.73 -20.51 -0.40
N VAL A 328 26.16 -21.62 -0.87
CA VAL A 328 26.45 -22.95 -0.32
C VAL A 328 27.94 -23.30 -0.46
N PHE A 329 28.54 -23.03 -1.62
CA PHE A 329 29.98 -23.21 -1.81
C PHE A 329 30.81 -22.42 -0.78
N LYS A 330 30.48 -21.15 -0.55
CA LYS A 330 31.13 -20.35 0.51
C LYS A 330 31.00 -20.98 1.89
N LEU A 331 29.80 -21.43 2.27
CA LEU A 331 29.56 -22.12 3.52
C LEU A 331 30.42 -23.40 3.66
N ASP A 332 30.47 -24.21 2.60
CA ASP A 332 31.25 -25.45 2.56
C ASP A 332 32.75 -25.20 2.71
N GLN A 333 33.25 -24.06 2.24
CA GLN A 333 34.64 -23.62 2.37
C GLN A 333 34.94 -22.84 3.65
N GLY A 334 33.93 -22.59 4.50
CA GLY A 334 34.07 -21.78 5.71
C GLY A 334 34.33 -20.29 5.39
N VAL A 335 33.91 -19.81 4.23
CA VAL A 335 34.01 -18.40 3.84
C VAL A 335 32.79 -17.64 4.37
N PRO A 336 32.96 -16.64 5.24
CA PRO A 336 31.83 -15.91 5.82
C PRO A 336 31.00 -15.20 4.75
N VAL A 337 29.68 -15.12 4.98
CA VAL A 337 28.72 -14.41 4.13
C VAL A 337 28.29 -13.11 4.79
N TYR A 338 28.27 -13.06 6.13
CA TYR A 338 27.83 -11.91 6.93
C TYR A 338 29.02 -11.22 7.63
N GLY A 339 28.95 -9.90 7.74
CA GLY A 339 29.96 -9.10 8.41
C GLY A 339 31.25 -8.87 7.59
N ILE A 340 31.20 -9.15 6.28
CA ILE A 340 32.30 -8.76 5.39
C ILE A 340 32.03 -7.34 4.93
N ASP A 341 32.88 -6.41 5.35
CA ASP A 341 32.96 -5.09 4.74
C ASP A 341 33.44 -5.28 3.29
N PHE A 342 32.56 -4.95 2.35
CA PHE A 342 32.99 -4.84 0.95
C PHE A 342 33.80 -3.52 0.86
N GLU A 343 35.11 -3.61 0.95
CA GLU A 343 36.01 -2.53 0.51
C GLU A 343 35.96 -2.37 -1.02
#